data_f886b8905d0d865c018cd2a9f1caa7a5
#
_entry.id   f886b8905d0d865c018cd2a9f1caa7a5
#
_cell.length_a   1.000
_cell.length_b   1.000
_cell.length_c   1.000
_cell.angle_alpha   90.00
_cell.angle_beta   90.00
_cell.angle_gamma   90.00
#
_symmetry.space_group_name_H-M   'P 1'
#
loop_
_entity.id
_entity.type
_entity.pdbx_description
1 polymer ?
#
loop_
_entity_poly.entity_id
_entity_poly.type
_entity_poly.pdbx_seq_one_letter_code
_entity_poly.pdbx_strand_id
1 'polypeptide(L)'
;MLMFTYSLIKGLARISHRPKLTFGTFTKYEYDSNGGEGVDVYIIDTGIYVDHEEFEGRAFWGKTIPTDDVDVDGNGHGTHCAGTIASRKYGVAKKAHVIAVKVLGSNGSGTMSDVLEGVLWATTAAKNKAAAAAAEYAATGRTRHKGSVANMSLGGGKSPSLDQAVDRAAKAGLNFAVAAGNLALA
;
A
#
# COMPACT_ATOMS: atom_id res chain seq x y z
N MET A 1 8.49 19.13 -9.33
CA MET A 1 8.12 19.38 -10.75
C MET A 1 6.83 18.64 -11.03
N LEU A 2 5.77 19.36 -11.41
CA LEU A 2 4.49 18.76 -11.81
C LEU A 2 4.68 18.07 -13.16
N MET A 3 4.29 16.81 -13.23
CA MET A 3 4.28 16.04 -14.48
C MET A 3 2.85 15.70 -14.88
N PHE A 4 2.63 15.55 -16.18
CA PHE A 4 1.35 15.15 -16.75
C PHE A 4 1.50 13.79 -17.39
N THR A 5 0.63 12.86 -17.06
CA THR A 5 0.51 11.58 -17.76
C THR A 5 -0.85 11.54 -18.44
N TYR A 6 -0.88 11.23 -19.73
CA TYR A 6 -2.12 10.88 -20.39
C TYR A 6 -2.49 9.45 -19.99
N SER A 7 -3.36 9.33 -19.03
CA SER A 7 -3.87 8.03 -18.56
C SER A 7 -5.30 7.85 -19.03
N LEU A 8 -5.60 6.70 -19.60
CA LEU A 8 -6.98 6.30 -19.93
C LEU A 8 -7.82 6.05 -18.65
N ILE A 9 -7.21 6.16 -17.46
CA ILE A 9 -7.88 5.92 -16.17
C ILE A 9 -8.49 7.22 -15.66
N LYS A 10 -9.78 7.38 -15.84
CA LYS A 10 -10.56 8.52 -15.35
C LYS A 10 -10.38 8.78 -13.84
N GLY A 11 -10.09 7.74 -13.05
CA GLY A 11 -9.84 7.84 -11.61
C GLY A 11 -8.63 8.74 -11.28
N LEU A 12 -7.50 8.56 -11.96
CA LEU A 12 -6.30 9.37 -11.76
C LEU A 12 -6.55 10.84 -12.14
N ALA A 13 -7.25 11.07 -13.25
CA ALA A 13 -7.66 12.42 -13.63
C ALA A 13 -8.57 13.04 -12.56
N ARG A 14 -9.54 12.25 -12.02
CA ARG A 14 -10.47 12.75 -11.01
C ARG A 14 -9.79 13.22 -9.72
N ILE A 15 -8.81 12.48 -9.23
CA ILE A 15 -8.13 12.82 -7.97
C ILE A 15 -7.18 14.02 -8.09
N SER A 16 -6.73 14.37 -9.30
CA SER A 16 -5.85 15.52 -9.54
C SER A 16 -6.58 16.79 -9.97
N HIS A 17 -7.88 16.73 -10.26
CA HIS A 17 -8.66 17.90 -10.69
C HIS A 17 -9.84 18.12 -9.74
N ARG A 18 -9.84 19.25 -9.05
CA ARG A 18 -10.93 19.63 -8.14
C ARG A 18 -12.27 19.93 -8.88
N PRO A 19 -12.27 20.70 -9.99
CA PRO A 19 -13.48 20.92 -10.79
C PRO A 19 -13.95 19.63 -11.48
N LYS A 20 -15.20 19.62 -11.94
CA LYS A 20 -15.75 18.52 -12.76
C LYS A 20 -14.85 18.29 -13.98
N LEU A 21 -14.57 17.01 -14.27
CA LEU A 21 -13.75 16.67 -15.44
C LEU A 21 -14.45 17.09 -16.75
N THR A 22 -13.66 17.63 -17.68
CA THR A 22 -14.06 18.02 -19.01
C THR A 22 -13.36 17.17 -20.07
N PHE A 23 -13.74 17.31 -21.33
CA PHE A 23 -13.09 16.62 -22.45
C PHE A 23 -11.56 16.90 -22.50
N GLY A 24 -11.12 18.06 -22.05
CA GLY A 24 -9.70 18.43 -22.00
C GLY A 24 -8.93 17.92 -20.79
N THR A 25 -9.62 17.42 -19.75
CA THR A 25 -8.97 17.02 -18.47
C THR A 25 -9.17 15.56 -18.08
N PHE A 26 -10.17 14.87 -18.63
CA PHE A 26 -10.54 13.52 -18.15
C PHE A 26 -9.49 12.42 -18.40
N THR A 27 -8.47 12.71 -19.21
CA THR A 27 -7.33 11.80 -19.47
C THR A 27 -6.02 12.29 -18.87
N LYS A 28 -6.02 13.44 -18.18
CA LYS A 28 -4.81 14.04 -17.62
C LYS A 28 -4.70 13.75 -16.13
N TYR A 29 -3.59 13.18 -15.73
CA TYR A 29 -3.20 13.03 -14.33
C TYR A 29 -2.07 14.02 -14.01
N GLU A 30 -2.31 14.91 -13.05
CA GLU A 30 -1.32 15.87 -12.57
C GLU A 30 -0.73 15.35 -11.26
N TYR A 31 0.59 15.16 -11.20
CA TYR A 31 1.25 14.59 -10.05
C TYR A 31 2.67 15.15 -9.86
N ASP A 32 3.17 15.08 -8.63
CA ASP A 32 4.57 15.38 -8.34
C ASP A 32 5.46 14.23 -8.81
N SER A 33 6.51 14.55 -9.59
CA SER A 33 7.47 13.55 -10.10
C SER A 33 8.17 12.75 -8.99
N ASN A 34 8.21 13.26 -7.76
CA ASN A 34 8.78 12.61 -6.58
C ASN A 34 7.69 11.97 -5.69
N GLY A 35 6.46 11.92 -6.15
CA GLY A 35 5.34 11.41 -5.37
C GLY A 35 5.59 9.99 -4.84
N GLY A 36 5.68 9.85 -3.53
CA GLY A 36 5.96 8.59 -2.83
C GLY A 36 7.45 8.25 -2.66
N GLU A 37 8.39 9.06 -3.14
CA GLU A 37 9.82 8.78 -2.98
C GLU A 37 10.21 8.69 -1.50
N GLY A 38 10.81 7.57 -1.12
CA GLY A 38 11.22 7.28 0.25
C GLY A 38 10.08 6.80 1.17
N VAL A 39 8.88 6.59 0.64
CA VAL A 39 7.75 6.04 1.39
C VAL A 39 7.60 4.56 1.13
N ASP A 40 7.47 3.77 2.19
CA ASP A 40 7.17 2.34 2.13
C ASP A 40 5.66 2.12 2.36
N VAL A 41 5.01 1.34 1.50
CA VAL A 41 3.58 1.01 1.58
C VAL A 41 3.42 -0.48 1.80
N TYR A 42 2.97 -0.89 2.98
CA TYR A 42 2.66 -2.28 3.29
C TYR A 42 1.29 -2.64 2.72
N ILE A 43 1.25 -3.63 1.82
CA ILE A 43 0.03 -4.13 1.18
C ILE A 43 -0.38 -5.40 1.92
N ILE A 44 -1.31 -5.27 2.87
CA ILE A 44 -1.84 -6.36 3.69
C ILE A 44 -3.00 -6.99 2.91
N ASP A 45 -2.69 -8.05 2.12
CA ASP A 45 -3.59 -8.55 1.09
C ASP A 45 -3.22 -9.99 0.66
N THR A 46 -3.41 -10.35 -0.60
CA THR A 46 -3.10 -11.67 -1.20
C THR A 46 -1.64 -11.85 -1.61
N GLY A 47 -0.81 -10.84 -1.43
CA GLY A 47 0.58 -10.79 -1.92
C GLY A 47 0.76 -9.76 -3.04
N ILE A 48 1.95 -9.74 -3.64
CA ILE A 48 2.27 -8.89 -4.81
C ILE A 48 3.11 -9.70 -5.79
N TYR A 49 2.82 -9.60 -7.08
CA TYR A 49 3.75 -10.03 -8.13
C TYR A 49 4.89 -9.02 -8.22
N VAL A 50 5.93 -9.22 -7.42
CA VAL A 50 7.00 -8.23 -7.18
C VAL A 50 7.85 -7.96 -8.41
N ASP A 51 7.98 -8.93 -9.33
CA ASP A 51 8.75 -8.82 -10.58
C ASP A 51 7.97 -8.17 -11.72
N HIS A 52 6.75 -7.70 -11.48
CA HIS A 52 5.96 -7.04 -12.51
C HIS A 52 6.66 -5.78 -13.00
N GLU A 53 6.81 -5.62 -14.32
CA GLU A 53 7.55 -4.52 -14.96
C GLU A 53 7.10 -3.11 -14.52
N GLU A 54 5.83 -2.94 -14.21
CA GLU A 54 5.26 -1.67 -13.75
C GLU A 54 5.77 -1.22 -12.37
N PHE A 55 6.36 -2.11 -11.59
CA PHE A 55 6.97 -1.73 -10.31
C PHE A 55 8.45 -1.32 -10.44
N GLU A 56 9.12 -1.63 -11.52
CA GLU A 56 10.50 -1.19 -11.79
C GLU A 56 11.47 -1.50 -10.61
N GLY A 57 11.31 -2.64 -9.95
CA GLY A 57 12.10 -3.04 -8.79
C GLY A 57 11.73 -2.34 -7.47
N ARG A 58 10.58 -1.66 -7.41
CA ARG A 58 10.06 -0.99 -6.20
C ARG A 58 9.05 -1.83 -5.41
N ALA A 59 8.79 -3.06 -5.83
CA ALA A 59 7.98 -4.01 -5.10
C ALA A 59 8.87 -5.05 -4.40
N PHE A 60 8.54 -5.36 -3.16
CA PHE A 60 9.30 -6.28 -2.33
C PHE A 60 8.38 -7.27 -1.62
N TRP A 61 8.87 -8.48 -1.38
CA TRP A 61 8.17 -9.41 -0.51
C TRP A 61 8.55 -9.14 0.95
N GLY A 62 7.57 -8.94 1.80
CA GLY A 62 7.75 -8.73 3.22
C GLY A 62 7.54 -10.01 4.02
N LYS A 63 6.30 -10.51 4.04
CA LYS A 63 5.94 -11.71 4.84
C LYS A 63 4.72 -12.43 4.25
N THR A 64 4.78 -13.74 4.25
CA THR A 64 3.62 -14.62 4.12
C THR A 64 3.23 -15.09 5.53
N ILE A 65 1.98 -14.83 5.93
CA ILE A 65 1.47 -15.16 7.26
C ILE A 65 0.85 -16.55 7.30
N PRO A 66 -0.04 -16.96 6.35
CA PRO A 66 -0.59 -18.31 6.36
C PRO A 66 0.53 -19.36 6.32
N THR A 67 0.50 -20.36 7.22
CA THR A 67 1.60 -21.29 7.46
C THR A 67 1.88 -22.17 6.27
N ASP A 68 1.05 -22.63 5.48
CA ASP A 68 1.30 -23.55 4.36
C ASP A 68 1.18 -22.84 2.99
N ASP A 69 1.42 -21.52 2.95
CA ASP A 69 1.37 -20.74 1.73
C ASP A 69 2.78 -20.24 1.32
N VAL A 70 2.92 -19.76 0.10
CA VAL A 70 4.18 -19.37 -0.51
C VAL A 70 4.20 -17.88 -0.87
N ASP A 71 5.40 -17.38 -1.10
CA ASP A 71 5.67 -15.97 -1.45
C ASP A 71 5.23 -15.66 -2.90
N VAL A 72 3.94 -15.87 -3.19
CA VAL A 72 3.32 -15.62 -4.49
C VAL A 72 1.94 -14.99 -4.31
N ASP A 73 1.59 -14.02 -5.13
CA ASP A 73 0.22 -13.56 -5.31
C ASP A 73 -0.52 -14.44 -6.33
N GLY A 74 -1.13 -15.53 -5.85
CA GLY A 74 -1.90 -16.44 -6.69
C GLY A 74 -3.33 -15.96 -7.00
N ASN A 75 -3.74 -14.80 -6.46
CA ASN A 75 -5.05 -14.20 -6.67
C ASN A 75 -5.02 -13.01 -7.63
N GLY A 76 -4.05 -12.11 -7.45
CA GLY A 76 -3.90 -10.89 -8.22
C GLY A 76 -4.50 -9.63 -7.56
N HIS A 77 -5.33 -9.76 -6.51
CA HIS A 77 -5.95 -8.61 -5.85
C HIS A 77 -4.92 -7.70 -5.20
N GLY A 78 -3.98 -8.24 -4.44
CA GLY A 78 -2.91 -7.46 -3.80
C GLY A 78 -1.98 -6.80 -4.81
N THR A 79 -1.64 -7.48 -5.92
CA THR A 79 -0.89 -6.89 -7.04
C THR A 79 -1.64 -5.71 -7.65
N HIS A 80 -2.97 -5.82 -7.82
CA HIS A 80 -3.80 -4.73 -8.34
C HIS A 80 -3.82 -3.53 -7.39
N CYS A 81 -3.98 -3.76 -6.09
CA CYS A 81 -3.91 -2.70 -5.08
C CYS A 81 -2.55 -2.00 -5.08
N ALA A 82 -1.46 -2.77 -5.08
CA ALA A 82 -0.09 -2.24 -5.19
C ALA A 82 0.11 -1.42 -6.48
N GLY A 83 -0.42 -1.90 -7.61
CA GLY A 83 -0.37 -1.21 -8.90
C GLY A 83 -1.13 0.12 -8.90
N THR A 84 -2.30 0.16 -8.28
CA THR A 84 -3.07 1.40 -8.10
C THR A 84 -2.31 2.43 -7.27
N ILE A 85 -1.52 1.98 -6.30
CA ILE A 85 -0.72 2.86 -5.44
C ILE A 85 0.54 3.31 -6.17
N ALA A 86 1.34 2.41 -6.73
CA ALA A 86 2.74 2.69 -7.06
C ALA A 86 3.20 2.26 -8.46
N SER A 87 2.32 1.75 -9.35
CA SER A 87 2.79 1.39 -10.67
C SER A 87 3.23 2.62 -11.48
N ARG A 88 4.21 2.41 -12.33
CA ARG A 88 4.81 3.46 -13.17
C ARG A 88 3.76 4.20 -14.01
N LYS A 89 2.89 3.46 -14.66
CA LYS A 89 1.91 4.03 -15.61
C LYS A 89 0.59 4.41 -14.94
N TYR A 90 0.11 3.59 -14.01
CA TYR A 90 -1.25 3.67 -13.47
C TYR A 90 -1.31 4.00 -11.98
N GLY A 91 -0.17 4.08 -11.31
CA GLY A 91 -0.09 4.37 -9.89
C GLY A 91 -0.26 5.86 -9.57
N VAL A 92 -0.71 6.13 -8.35
CA VAL A 92 -0.85 7.49 -7.80
C VAL A 92 0.51 8.01 -7.32
N ALA A 93 1.21 7.21 -6.50
CA ALA A 93 2.50 7.54 -5.89
C ALA A 93 3.62 6.74 -6.58
N LYS A 94 3.99 7.16 -7.78
CA LYS A 94 4.83 6.40 -8.73
C LYS A 94 6.25 6.11 -8.27
N LYS A 95 6.72 6.74 -7.18
CA LYS A 95 8.06 6.53 -6.58
C LYS A 95 8.02 5.79 -5.24
N ALA A 96 6.83 5.43 -4.75
CA ALA A 96 6.71 4.65 -3.53
C ALA A 96 7.23 3.22 -3.70
N HIS A 97 7.73 2.64 -2.62
CA HIS A 97 7.94 1.21 -2.51
C HIS A 97 6.66 0.52 -2.03
N VAL A 98 6.39 -0.66 -2.55
CA VAL A 98 5.28 -1.50 -2.06
C VAL A 98 5.83 -2.81 -1.50
N ILE A 99 5.32 -3.22 -0.35
CA ILE A 99 5.82 -4.37 0.41
C ILE A 99 4.65 -5.32 0.66
N ALA A 100 4.75 -6.53 0.12
CA ALA A 100 3.72 -7.55 0.26
C ALA A 100 3.68 -8.09 1.70
N VAL A 101 2.50 -8.05 2.30
CA VAL A 101 2.17 -8.75 3.55
C VAL A 101 0.99 -9.64 3.25
N LYS A 102 1.29 -10.88 2.86
CA LYS A 102 0.27 -11.85 2.44
C LYS A 102 -0.43 -12.42 3.67
N VAL A 103 -1.69 -12.08 3.82
CA VAL A 103 -2.59 -12.56 4.88
C VAL A 103 -3.77 -13.36 4.31
N LEU A 104 -3.97 -13.26 2.99
CA LEU A 104 -5.02 -13.96 2.26
C LEU A 104 -4.39 -14.95 1.27
N GLY A 105 -4.99 -16.12 1.18
CA GLY A 105 -4.58 -17.15 0.22
C GLY A 105 -4.94 -16.80 -1.23
N SER A 106 -4.56 -17.69 -2.17
CA SER A 106 -4.84 -17.52 -3.61
C SER A 106 -6.33 -17.52 -3.95
N ASN A 107 -7.19 -18.03 -3.07
CA ASN A 107 -8.65 -17.92 -3.19
C ASN A 107 -9.21 -16.57 -2.75
N GLY A 108 -8.36 -15.65 -2.28
CA GLY A 108 -8.75 -14.33 -1.79
C GLY A 108 -9.31 -14.31 -0.36
N SER A 109 -9.26 -15.43 0.36
CA SER A 109 -9.78 -15.57 1.72
C SER A 109 -8.65 -15.83 2.71
N GLY A 110 -8.87 -15.45 3.98
CA GLY A 110 -7.94 -15.69 5.07
C GLY A 110 -8.64 -15.67 6.41
N THR A 111 -7.90 -15.98 7.47
CA THR A 111 -8.42 -15.93 8.84
C THR A 111 -8.25 -14.53 9.44
N MET A 112 -9.11 -14.18 10.39
CA MET A 112 -8.96 -12.94 11.16
C MET A 112 -7.63 -12.92 11.93
N SER A 113 -7.14 -14.08 12.35
CA SER A 113 -5.85 -14.23 13.03
C SER A 113 -4.69 -13.87 12.11
N ASP A 114 -4.71 -14.34 10.86
CA ASP A 114 -3.68 -14.01 9.88
C ASP A 114 -3.66 -12.51 9.54
N VAL A 115 -4.84 -11.90 9.41
CA VAL A 115 -4.95 -10.44 9.21
C VAL A 115 -4.37 -9.68 10.40
N LEU A 116 -4.71 -10.09 11.63
CA LEU A 116 -4.18 -9.47 12.84
C LEU A 116 -2.64 -9.60 12.91
N GLU A 117 -2.11 -10.79 12.63
CA GLU A 117 -0.67 -11.03 12.61
C GLU A 117 0.02 -10.19 11.55
N GLY A 118 -0.57 -10.06 10.35
CA GLY A 118 -0.06 -9.19 9.29
C GLY A 118 0.04 -7.73 9.71
N VAL A 119 -0.98 -7.20 10.41
CA VAL A 119 -0.96 -5.83 10.97
C VAL A 119 0.16 -5.68 11.99
N LEU A 120 0.33 -6.64 12.89
CA LEU A 120 1.38 -6.60 13.91
C LEU A 120 2.77 -6.67 13.29
N TRP A 121 2.95 -7.56 12.29
CA TRP A 121 4.21 -7.66 11.56
C TRP A 121 4.56 -6.37 10.82
N ALA A 122 3.62 -5.82 10.04
CA ALA A 122 3.83 -4.57 9.30
C ALA A 122 4.17 -3.40 10.24
N THR A 123 3.49 -3.34 11.40
CA THR A 123 3.77 -2.32 12.43
C THR A 123 5.18 -2.44 12.97
N THR A 124 5.64 -3.65 13.27
CA THR A 124 7.00 -3.90 13.76
C THR A 124 8.04 -3.57 12.69
N ALA A 125 7.81 -3.98 11.45
CA ALA A 125 8.70 -3.69 10.32
C ALA A 125 8.82 -2.17 10.08
N ALA A 126 7.71 -1.44 10.10
CA ALA A 126 7.69 0.02 9.95
C ALA A 126 8.45 0.72 11.08
N LYS A 127 8.26 0.30 12.33
CA LYS A 127 9.00 0.83 13.49
C LYS A 127 10.51 0.61 13.38
N ASN A 128 10.91 -0.60 13.00
CA ASN A 128 12.34 -0.93 12.81
C ASN A 128 12.95 -0.09 11.68
N LYS A 129 12.22 0.11 10.59
CA LYS A 129 12.66 0.95 9.47
C LYS A 129 12.81 2.41 9.91
N ALA A 130 11.85 2.95 10.65
CA ALA A 130 11.91 4.31 11.17
C ALA A 130 13.08 4.50 12.15
N ALA A 131 13.34 3.52 13.02
CA ALA A 131 14.48 3.57 13.95
C ALA A 131 15.83 3.54 13.20
N ALA A 132 15.95 2.67 12.18
CA ALA A 132 17.14 2.62 11.34
C ALA A 132 17.36 3.95 10.59
N ALA A 133 16.30 4.54 10.04
CA ALA A 133 16.35 5.83 9.36
C ALA A 133 16.76 6.97 10.30
N ALA A 134 16.27 6.97 11.53
CA ALA A 134 16.66 7.94 12.55
C ALA A 134 18.15 7.81 12.93
N ALA A 135 18.65 6.58 13.08
CA ALA A 135 20.06 6.32 13.33
C ALA A 135 20.95 6.74 12.15
N GLU A 136 20.53 6.46 10.91
CA GLU A 136 21.21 6.93 9.69
C GLU A 136 21.29 8.46 9.66
N TYR A 137 20.16 9.12 9.93
CA TYR A 137 20.10 10.58 9.96
C TYR A 137 21.01 11.18 11.05
N ALA A 138 21.02 10.59 12.24
CA ALA A 138 21.88 11.03 13.33
C ALA A 138 23.37 10.89 12.98
N ALA A 139 23.74 9.83 12.25
CA ALA A 139 25.12 9.57 11.86
C ALA A 139 25.59 10.39 10.64
N THR A 140 24.70 10.67 9.68
CA THR A 140 25.08 11.22 8.36
C THR A 140 24.42 12.55 8.01
N GLY A 141 23.46 13.01 8.80
CA GLY A 141 22.61 14.16 8.48
C GLY A 141 21.62 13.91 7.33
N ARG A 142 21.49 12.68 6.86
CA ARG A 142 20.64 12.31 5.71
C ARG A 142 19.97 10.96 5.93
N THR A 143 18.74 10.81 5.43
CA THR A 143 18.09 9.53 5.24
C THR A 143 17.16 9.61 4.02
N ARG A 144 16.98 8.50 3.34
CA ARG A 144 16.03 8.40 2.22
C ARG A 144 14.62 8.02 2.69
N HIS A 145 14.50 7.37 3.84
CA HIS A 145 13.20 6.95 4.36
C HIS A 145 12.41 8.15 4.90
N LYS A 146 11.19 8.30 4.42
CA LYS A 146 10.28 9.41 4.78
C LYS A 146 9.07 8.96 5.59
N GLY A 147 8.92 7.67 5.78
CA GLY A 147 7.82 7.09 6.56
C GLY A 147 7.20 5.86 5.90
N SER A 148 6.28 5.26 6.62
CA SER A 148 5.56 4.07 6.19
C SER A 148 4.05 4.25 6.34
N VAL A 149 3.29 3.61 5.45
CA VAL A 149 1.82 3.52 5.51
C VAL A 149 1.39 2.09 5.19
N ALA A 150 0.16 1.73 5.52
CA ALA A 150 -0.40 0.43 5.20
C ALA A 150 -1.71 0.56 4.42
N ASN A 151 -1.95 -0.37 3.51
CA ASN A 151 -3.23 -0.53 2.81
C ASN A 151 -3.86 -1.86 3.17
N MET A 152 -5.14 -1.85 3.55
CA MET A 152 -5.97 -3.02 3.77
C MET A 152 -7.24 -2.92 2.92
N SER A 153 -7.20 -3.47 1.71
CA SER A 153 -8.35 -3.53 0.80
C SER A 153 -9.13 -4.84 0.98
N LEU A 154 -9.43 -5.17 2.20
CA LEU A 154 -10.13 -6.40 2.62
C LEU A 154 -11.29 -6.06 3.55
N GLY A 155 -12.17 -7.02 3.79
CA GLY A 155 -13.33 -6.87 4.64
C GLY A 155 -13.62 -8.16 5.41
N GLY A 156 -14.41 -8.03 6.48
CA GLY A 156 -14.80 -9.16 7.32
C GLY A 156 -15.78 -8.75 8.40
N GLY A 157 -16.10 -9.67 9.30
CA GLY A 157 -16.91 -9.38 10.47
C GLY A 157 -16.21 -8.42 11.44
N LYS A 158 -17.00 -7.80 12.32
CA LYS A 158 -16.47 -6.92 13.37
C LYS A 158 -15.45 -7.66 14.25
N SER A 159 -14.29 -7.07 14.47
CA SER A 159 -13.21 -7.62 15.30
C SER A 159 -12.61 -6.56 16.20
N PRO A 160 -13.01 -6.49 17.49
CA PRO A 160 -12.41 -5.55 18.43
C PRO A 160 -10.89 -5.69 18.56
N SER A 161 -10.36 -6.91 18.38
CA SER A 161 -8.92 -7.17 18.45
C SER A 161 -8.18 -6.52 17.26
N LEU A 162 -8.76 -6.63 16.06
CA LEU A 162 -8.20 -5.99 14.87
C LEU A 162 -8.30 -4.46 14.96
N ASP A 163 -9.44 -3.94 15.42
CA ASP A 163 -9.64 -2.50 15.62
C ASP A 163 -8.58 -1.93 16.57
N GLN A 164 -8.34 -2.64 17.69
CA GLN A 164 -7.33 -2.24 18.68
C GLN A 164 -5.90 -2.34 18.13
N ALA A 165 -5.61 -3.35 17.29
CA ALA A 165 -4.28 -3.50 16.68
C ALA A 165 -4.00 -2.36 15.70
N VAL A 166 -4.97 -2.00 14.86
CA VAL A 166 -4.86 -0.88 13.91
C VAL A 166 -4.72 0.46 14.64
N ASP A 167 -5.50 0.69 15.71
CA ASP A 167 -5.39 1.90 16.52
C ASP A 167 -3.98 2.03 17.16
N ARG A 168 -3.45 0.95 17.73
CA ARG A 168 -2.09 0.92 18.26
C ARG A 168 -1.02 1.15 17.21
N ALA A 169 -1.19 0.56 16.03
CA ALA A 169 -0.29 0.75 14.91
C ALA A 169 -0.27 2.20 14.42
N ALA A 170 -1.44 2.82 14.30
CA ALA A 170 -1.57 4.24 13.93
C ALA A 170 -0.91 5.15 14.97
N LYS A 171 -1.13 4.90 16.26
CA LYS A 171 -0.44 5.61 17.37
C LYS A 171 1.08 5.40 17.34
N ALA A 172 1.54 4.29 16.81
CA ALA A 172 2.97 3.99 16.64
C ALA A 172 3.57 4.57 15.35
N GLY A 173 2.78 5.31 14.54
CA GLY A 173 3.23 6.00 13.33
C GLY A 173 2.97 5.28 12.01
N LEU A 174 2.31 4.11 12.02
CA LEU A 174 1.88 3.43 10.81
C LEU A 174 0.40 3.75 10.53
N ASN A 175 0.13 4.69 9.63
CA ASN A 175 -1.23 5.05 9.22
C ASN A 175 -1.79 4.03 8.22
N PHE A 176 -3.11 3.85 8.23
CA PHE A 176 -3.82 2.88 7.40
C PHE A 176 -4.80 3.55 6.44
N ALA A 177 -4.82 3.05 5.21
CA ALA A 177 -5.94 3.22 4.28
C ALA A 177 -6.70 1.89 4.22
N VAL A 178 -7.99 1.92 4.53
CA VAL A 178 -8.82 0.71 4.62
C VAL A 178 -10.04 0.83 3.72
N ALA A 179 -10.53 -0.31 3.23
CA ALA A 179 -11.80 -0.37 2.51
C ALA A 179 -12.97 -0.06 3.47
N ALA A 180 -13.91 0.76 3.01
CA ALA A 180 -15.12 1.05 3.78
C ALA A 180 -16.13 -0.11 3.77
N GLY A 181 -15.90 -1.12 2.92
CA GLY A 181 -16.82 -2.23 2.68
C GLY A 181 -17.82 -1.95 1.55
N ASN A 182 -18.41 -3.02 1.03
CA ASN A 182 -19.39 -2.98 -0.07
C ASN A 182 -20.81 -3.34 0.39
N LEU A 183 -20.97 -3.66 1.66
CA LEU A 183 -22.30 -3.96 2.23
C LEU A 183 -22.87 -2.68 2.83
N ALA A 184 -24.06 -2.30 2.39
CA ALA A 184 -24.86 -1.32 3.08
C ALA A 184 -25.28 -1.95 4.43
N LEU A 185 -24.65 -1.55 5.51
CA LEU A 185 -25.15 -1.83 6.84
C LEU A 185 -26.34 -0.89 7.08
N ALA A 186 -27.53 -1.49 7.12
CA ALA A 186 -28.74 -0.80 7.53
C ALA A 186 -28.67 -0.42 9.01
#